data_72a6f31a99d5ede3df4bbc4a87b923c9
#
_entry.id   72a6f31a99d5ede3df4bbc4a87b923c9
#
_cell.length_a   1.000
_cell.length_b   1.000
_cell.length_c   1.000
_cell.angle_alpha   90.00
_cell.angle_beta   90.00
_cell.angle_gamma   90.00
#
_symmetry.space_group_name_H-M   'P 1'
#
loop_
_entity.id
_entity.type
_entity.pdbx_description
1 polymer ?
#
loop_
_entity_poly.entity_id
_entity_poly.type
_entity_poly.pdbx_seq_one_letter_code
_entity_poly.pdbx_strand_id
1 'polypeptide(L)'
;MKDTAGDENYQLFGVRPDGTELRAYTDFPGVRTSLIDDLEEQPGFVLIGMNRRNPEVFDPYRLNLETGELTQLAENPGNYQGWMTDHDGKLRSVLAIVDGVNTQLLYRDTEDEEFRSVLTTNFKDVVSFMEFTPDNKEVYAATNLGRDKTVLVRMNPATCEELELLYENEQYDIASISYSRKRKKLLSVYCTGHKEPVRHYFDAEEQAFRDRLKAHFPDRRIGIADSDKEETRYLVYAGNDRTRGAY
;
A
#
# COMPACT_ATOMS: atom_id res chain seq x y z
N MET A 1 7.34 5.45 -13.40
CA MET A 1 7.46 4.18 -14.19
C MET A 1 7.22 4.49 -15.65
N LYS A 2 8.01 3.91 -16.56
CA LYS A 2 7.90 4.10 -18.01
C LYS A 2 8.34 2.82 -18.72
N ASP A 3 7.64 2.45 -19.78
CA ASP A 3 8.00 1.35 -20.69
C ASP A 3 8.64 1.87 -21.97
N THR A 4 9.11 0.98 -22.83
CA THR A 4 9.67 1.32 -24.12
C THR A 4 8.76 0.81 -25.23
N ALA A 5 8.18 1.75 -26.00
CA ALA A 5 7.35 1.47 -27.16
C ALA A 5 6.12 0.54 -26.90
N GLY A 6 5.61 0.53 -25.68
CA GLY A 6 4.43 -0.27 -25.32
C GLY A 6 4.73 -1.75 -25.03
N ASP A 7 5.98 -2.08 -24.69
CA ASP A 7 6.39 -3.44 -24.34
C ASP A 7 5.97 -3.89 -22.93
N GLU A 8 5.41 -2.96 -22.15
CA GLU A 8 4.96 -3.14 -20.75
C GLU A 8 6.06 -3.60 -19.77
N ASN A 9 7.32 -3.59 -20.19
CA ASN A 9 8.46 -3.83 -19.32
C ASN A 9 8.87 -2.50 -18.65
N TYR A 10 8.03 -2.08 -17.70
CA TYR A 10 8.20 -0.81 -17.01
C TYR A 10 9.53 -0.74 -16.26
N GLN A 11 10.24 0.38 -16.47
CA GLN A 11 11.47 0.72 -15.76
C GLN A 11 11.22 1.87 -14.80
N LEU A 12 12.03 1.97 -13.74
CA LEU A 12 11.96 3.04 -12.78
C LEU A 12 12.77 4.25 -13.27
N PHE A 13 12.11 5.40 -13.28
CA PHE A 13 12.74 6.69 -13.60
C PHE A 13 12.48 7.67 -12.47
N GLY A 14 13.46 8.54 -12.21
CA GLY A 14 13.30 9.74 -11.42
C GLY A 14 13.40 10.96 -12.29
N VAL A 15 12.68 12.01 -11.90
CA VAL A 15 12.70 13.32 -12.53
C VAL A 15 12.50 14.37 -11.44
N ARG A 16 13.15 15.54 -11.57
CA ARG A 16 12.90 16.66 -10.65
C ARG A 16 11.49 17.22 -10.83
N PRO A 17 10.89 17.84 -9.80
CA PRO A 17 9.54 18.42 -9.90
C PRO A 17 9.39 19.46 -11.01
N ASP A 18 10.47 20.11 -11.45
CA ASP A 18 10.51 21.05 -12.58
C ASP A 18 10.63 20.36 -13.96
N GLY A 19 10.64 19.01 -13.99
CA GLY A 19 10.75 18.20 -15.19
C GLY A 19 12.17 18.00 -15.70
N THR A 20 13.18 18.51 -15.00
CA THR A 20 14.60 18.34 -15.36
C THR A 20 15.21 17.07 -14.77
N GLU A 21 16.42 16.73 -15.21
CA GLU A 21 17.21 15.61 -14.69
C GLU A 21 16.48 14.27 -14.72
N LEU A 22 15.83 13.95 -15.84
CA LEU A 22 15.29 12.61 -16.05
C LEU A 22 16.42 11.57 -16.01
N ARG A 23 16.37 10.66 -15.04
CA ARG A 23 17.34 9.59 -14.84
C ARG A 23 16.64 8.23 -14.80
N ALA A 24 17.15 7.27 -15.56
CA ALA A 24 16.75 5.88 -15.39
C ALA A 24 17.47 5.27 -14.17
N TYR A 25 16.71 4.68 -13.27
CA TYR A 25 17.24 3.92 -12.13
C TYR A 25 17.29 2.41 -12.41
N THR A 26 16.42 1.94 -13.28
CA THR A 26 16.51 0.58 -13.84
C THR A 26 16.53 0.66 -15.35
N ASP A 27 17.34 -0.20 -15.99
CA ASP A 27 17.45 -0.33 -17.43
C ASP A 27 17.84 -1.78 -17.75
N PHE A 28 16.87 -2.68 -17.59
CA PHE A 28 17.06 -4.11 -17.77
C PHE A 28 16.14 -4.61 -18.90
N PRO A 29 16.67 -4.88 -20.12
CA PRO A 29 15.85 -5.37 -21.22
C PRO A 29 15.06 -6.63 -20.86
N GLY A 30 13.75 -6.62 -21.14
CA GLY A 30 12.85 -7.74 -20.85
C GLY A 30 12.50 -7.93 -19.37
N VAL A 31 12.96 -7.05 -18.48
CA VAL A 31 12.61 -7.07 -17.05
C VAL A 31 11.53 -6.03 -16.80
N ARG A 32 10.49 -6.43 -16.05
CA ARG A 32 9.49 -5.52 -15.54
C ARG A 32 9.82 -5.14 -14.11
N THR A 33 9.76 -3.85 -13.82
CA THR A 33 9.92 -3.28 -12.48
C THR A 33 8.59 -2.74 -11.97
N SER A 34 8.33 -2.85 -10.68
CA SER A 34 7.22 -2.22 -9.96
C SER A 34 7.74 -1.56 -8.69
N LEU A 35 7.12 -0.46 -8.26
CA LEU A 35 7.42 0.15 -6.96
C LEU A 35 6.64 -0.62 -5.89
N ILE A 36 7.33 -1.04 -4.82
CA ILE A 36 6.73 -1.64 -3.62
C ILE A 36 6.56 -0.57 -2.55
N ASP A 37 7.63 0.19 -2.26
CA ASP A 37 7.63 1.24 -1.25
C ASP A 37 8.65 2.33 -1.63
N ASP A 38 8.31 3.58 -1.44
CA ASP A 38 9.17 4.74 -1.67
C ASP A 38 10.16 5.02 -0.54
N LEU A 39 9.99 4.34 0.59
CA LEU A 39 10.86 4.41 1.77
C LEU A 39 11.08 5.86 2.27
N GLU A 40 10.00 6.61 2.47
CA GLU A 40 10.06 8.05 2.83
C GLU A 40 11.01 8.38 4.00
N GLU A 41 11.15 7.45 4.97
CA GLU A 41 12.05 7.61 6.11
C GLU A 41 13.51 7.22 5.82
N GLN A 42 13.79 6.70 4.62
CA GLN A 42 15.13 6.31 4.16
C GLN A 42 15.47 7.02 2.84
N PRO A 43 15.70 8.35 2.85
CA PRO A 43 15.98 9.11 1.63
C PRO A 43 17.16 8.49 0.85
N GLY A 44 16.98 8.32 -0.44
CA GLY A 44 17.98 7.71 -1.31
C GLY A 44 17.79 6.20 -1.54
N PHE A 45 16.76 5.59 -0.95
CA PHE A 45 16.40 4.20 -1.21
C PHE A 45 14.93 4.08 -1.62
N VAL A 46 14.62 3.03 -2.37
CA VAL A 46 13.27 2.58 -2.68
C VAL A 46 13.22 1.06 -2.69
N LEU A 47 12.06 0.51 -2.39
CA LEU A 47 11.79 -0.92 -2.57
C LEU A 47 11.08 -1.14 -3.91
N ILE A 48 11.63 -2.04 -4.71
CA ILE A 48 11.08 -2.39 -6.03
C ILE A 48 10.92 -3.90 -6.17
N GLY A 49 9.89 -4.30 -6.89
CA GLY A 49 9.74 -5.68 -7.36
C GLY A 49 10.25 -5.82 -8.77
N MET A 50 11.03 -6.86 -9.07
CA MET A 50 11.51 -7.15 -10.43
C MET A 50 11.42 -8.64 -10.75
N ASN A 51 11.03 -8.94 -11.99
CA ASN A 51 11.04 -10.31 -12.53
C ASN A 51 12.38 -10.70 -13.19
N ARG A 52 13.49 -10.17 -12.66
CA ARG A 52 14.84 -10.34 -13.23
C ARG A 52 15.37 -11.75 -13.16
N ARG A 53 15.10 -12.46 -12.06
CA ARG A 53 15.54 -13.85 -11.85
C ARG A 53 14.71 -14.85 -12.66
N ASN A 54 13.40 -14.62 -12.68
CA ASN A 54 12.43 -15.45 -13.39
C ASN A 54 11.34 -14.53 -13.98
N PRO A 55 11.07 -14.57 -15.30
CA PRO A 55 10.10 -13.69 -15.96
C PRO A 55 8.68 -13.77 -15.39
N GLU A 56 8.32 -14.86 -14.72
CA GLU A 56 6.97 -15.07 -14.16
C GLU A 56 6.83 -14.61 -12.70
N VAL A 57 7.93 -14.26 -12.02
CA VAL A 57 7.93 -13.98 -10.59
C VAL A 57 8.67 -12.69 -10.25
N PHE A 58 8.12 -11.91 -9.32
CA PHE A 58 8.71 -10.65 -8.87
C PHE A 58 9.35 -10.84 -7.50
N ASP A 59 10.67 -10.68 -7.46
CA ASP A 59 11.44 -10.63 -6.23
C ASP A 59 11.57 -9.18 -5.74
N PRO A 60 11.56 -8.92 -4.42
CA PRO A 60 11.75 -7.60 -3.85
C PRO A 60 13.24 -7.23 -3.75
N TYR A 61 13.56 -6.02 -4.19
CA TYR A 61 14.90 -5.44 -4.13
C TYR A 61 14.87 -4.08 -3.47
N ARG A 62 15.87 -3.80 -2.62
CA ARG A 62 16.19 -2.45 -2.19
C ARG A 62 17.15 -1.83 -3.19
N LEU A 63 16.76 -0.70 -3.77
CA LEU A 63 17.55 0.05 -4.73
C LEU A 63 18.10 1.31 -4.06
N ASN A 64 19.42 1.49 -4.09
CA ASN A 64 20.07 2.73 -3.75
C ASN A 64 19.99 3.70 -4.95
N LEU A 65 19.31 4.81 -4.80
CA LEU A 65 19.07 5.79 -5.88
C LEU A 65 20.33 6.59 -6.24
N GLU A 66 21.33 6.67 -5.36
CA GLU A 66 22.60 7.35 -5.64
C GLU A 66 23.54 6.47 -6.44
N THR A 67 23.77 5.23 -5.94
CA THR A 67 24.77 4.31 -6.51
C THR A 67 24.19 3.39 -7.59
N GLY A 68 22.87 3.15 -7.59
CA GLY A 68 22.22 2.15 -8.44
C GLY A 68 22.38 0.73 -7.92
N GLU A 69 22.93 0.54 -6.72
CA GLU A 69 23.10 -0.78 -6.12
C GLU A 69 21.74 -1.41 -5.79
N LEU A 70 21.62 -2.69 -6.11
CA LEU A 70 20.43 -3.52 -5.86
C LEU A 70 20.76 -4.61 -4.85
N THR A 71 20.03 -4.64 -3.74
CA THR A 71 20.08 -5.69 -2.74
C THR A 71 18.78 -6.48 -2.78
N GLN A 72 18.83 -7.78 -3.10
CA GLN A 72 17.67 -8.66 -3.04
C GLN A 72 17.30 -8.94 -1.57
N LEU A 73 16.02 -8.74 -1.20
CA LEU A 73 15.54 -8.88 0.18
C LEU A 73 14.88 -10.22 0.46
N ALA A 74 14.37 -10.85 -0.57
CA ALA A 74 13.75 -12.17 -0.51
C ALA A 74 13.68 -12.78 -1.90
N GLU A 75 13.45 -14.10 -1.97
CA GLU A 75 13.12 -14.81 -3.18
C GLU A 75 11.63 -15.18 -3.17
N ASN A 76 10.93 -14.83 -4.26
CA ASN A 76 9.54 -15.23 -4.45
C ASN A 76 9.52 -16.67 -5.01
N PRO A 77 8.94 -17.65 -4.30
CA PRO A 77 8.85 -19.03 -4.79
C PRO A 77 7.87 -19.21 -5.96
N GLY A 78 7.16 -18.15 -6.37
CA GLY A 78 6.22 -18.14 -7.50
C GLY A 78 4.77 -17.83 -7.11
N ASN A 79 4.47 -17.77 -5.84
CA ASN A 79 3.11 -17.57 -5.35
C ASN A 79 2.94 -16.34 -4.44
N TYR A 80 3.99 -15.55 -4.20
CA TYR A 80 3.91 -14.31 -3.44
C TYR A 80 3.36 -13.18 -4.32
N GLN A 81 2.31 -12.50 -3.85
CA GLN A 81 1.57 -11.51 -4.62
C GLN A 81 1.70 -10.08 -4.10
N GLY A 82 1.91 -9.90 -2.82
CA GLY A 82 1.97 -8.58 -2.18
C GLY A 82 3.01 -8.55 -1.08
N TRP A 83 3.78 -7.48 -1.05
CA TRP A 83 4.83 -7.23 -0.07
C TRP A 83 4.45 -6.03 0.79
N MET A 84 4.75 -6.09 2.09
CA MET A 84 4.47 -5.00 3.02
C MET A 84 5.69 -4.73 3.90
N THR A 85 6.05 -3.46 3.98
CA THR A 85 7.10 -2.92 4.87
C THR A 85 6.51 -2.39 6.16
N ASP A 86 7.33 -2.31 7.19
CA ASP A 86 7.03 -1.50 8.37
C ASP A 86 7.50 -0.03 8.17
N HIS A 87 7.25 0.84 9.15
CA HIS A 87 7.63 2.26 9.07
C HIS A 87 9.14 2.50 9.04
N ASP A 88 9.96 1.51 9.39
CA ASP A 88 11.41 1.57 9.25
C ASP A 88 11.87 1.06 7.87
N GLY A 89 10.94 0.80 6.95
CA GLY A 89 11.19 0.30 5.59
C GLY A 89 11.72 -1.13 5.57
N LYS A 90 11.46 -1.92 6.62
CA LYS A 90 11.80 -3.33 6.69
C LYS A 90 10.69 -4.16 6.09
N LEU A 91 11.05 -5.07 5.20
CA LEU A 91 10.09 -5.98 4.56
C LEU A 91 9.64 -7.04 5.57
N ARG A 92 8.39 -6.95 6.05
CA ARG A 92 7.89 -7.72 7.19
C ARG A 92 6.81 -8.74 6.87
N SER A 93 6.00 -8.49 5.87
CA SER A 93 4.88 -9.38 5.54
C SER A 93 4.74 -9.59 4.05
N VAL A 94 4.15 -10.72 3.69
CA VAL A 94 3.82 -11.07 2.31
C VAL A 94 2.49 -11.82 2.25
N LEU A 95 1.72 -11.49 1.22
CA LEU A 95 0.52 -12.23 0.84
C LEU A 95 0.87 -13.24 -0.24
N ALA A 96 0.50 -14.49 -0.05
CA ALA A 96 0.68 -15.56 -1.02
C ALA A 96 -0.66 -16.20 -1.42
N ILE A 97 -0.72 -16.74 -2.63
CA ILE A 97 -1.82 -17.60 -3.07
C ILE A 97 -1.35 -19.04 -2.99
N VAL A 98 -2.11 -19.88 -2.31
CA VAL A 98 -1.86 -21.32 -2.19
C VAL A 98 -3.03 -22.12 -2.79
N ASP A 99 -2.72 -23.28 -3.35
CA ASP A 99 -3.72 -24.16 -3.99
C ASP A 99 -4.58 -23.45 -5.07
N GLY A 100 -4.04 -22.35 -5.65
CA GLY A 100 -4.69 -21.56 -6.69
C GLY A 100 -5.85 -20.69 -6.26
N VAL A 101 -6.32 -20.79 -5.01
CA VAL A 101 -7.53 -20.09 -4.52
C VAL A 101 -7.45 -19.59 -3.09
N ASN A 102 -6.65 -20.23 -2.23
CA ASN A 102 -6.54 -19.87 -0.82
C ASN A 102 -5.48 -18.78 -0.65
N THR A 103 -5.70 -17.92 0.33
CA THR A 103 -4.77 -16.85 0.68
C THR A 103 -3.97 -17.23 1.91
N GLN A 104 -2.66 -17.02 1.87
CA GLN A 104 -1.76 -17.23 2.99
C GLN A 104 -1.04 -15.93 3.33
N LEU A 105 -1.12 -15.53 4.59
CA LEU A 105 -0.30 -14.47 5.15
C LEU A 105 0.97 -15.07 5.74
N LEU A 106 2.10 -14.50 5.35
CA LEU A 106 3.40 -14.83 5.91
C LEU A 106 3.98 -13.57 6.58
N TYR A 107 4.73 -13.81 7.65
CA TYR A 107 5.30 -12.74 8.45
C TYR A 107 6.69 -13.14 8.97
N ARG A 108 7.53 -12.14 9.22
CA ARG A 108 8.81 -12.26 9.93
C ARG A 108 9.02 -11.08 10.87
N ASP A 109 9.68 -11.29 11.99
CA ASP A 109 9.91 -10.24 12.97
C ASP A 109 11.08 -9.31 12.57
N THR A 110 12.04 -9.84 11.79
CA THR A 110 13.18 -9.08 11.26
C THR A 110 13.50 -9.48 9.81
N GLU A 111 14.25 -8.66 9.08
CA GLU A 111 14.66 -9.00 7.69
C GLU A 111 15.66 -10.17 7.63
N ASP A 112 16.29 -10.53 8.74
CA ASP A 112 17.24 -11.64 8.82
C ASP A 112 16.55 -13.00 9.01
N GLU A 113 15.24 -13.00 9.27
CA GLU A 113 14.45 -14.22 9.43
C GLU A 113 13.77 -14.62 8.13
N GLU A 114 13.48 -15.93 8.01
CA GLU A 114 12.63 -16.44 6.95
C GLU A 114 11.16 -16.10 7.21
N PHE A 115 10.39 -15.93 6.13
CA PHE A 115 8.96 -15.75 6.25
C PHE A 115 8.29 -17.05 6.74
N ARG A 116 7.49 -16.95 7.80
CA ARG A 116 6.66 -18.04 8.31
C ARG A 116 5.19 -17.81 8.03
N SER A 117 4.46 -18.84 7.69
CA SER A 117 3.00 -18.76 7.56
C SER A 117 2.38 -18.48 8.94
N VAL A 118 1.55 -17.43 9.01
CA VAL A 118 0.83 -17.03 10.23
C VAL A 118 -0.66 -17.30 10.11
N LEU A 119 -1.20 -17.30 8.88
CA LEU A 119 -2.61 -17.60 8.64
C LEU A 119 -2.80 -18.11 7.21
N THR A 120 -3.71 -19.07 7.04
CA THR A 120 -4.24 -19.46 5.73
C THR A 120 -5.75 -19.36 5.78
N THR A 121 -6.34 -18.62 4.84
CA THR A 121 -7.78 -18.46 4.68
C THR A 121 -8.25 -19.05 3.36
N ASN A 122 -9.51 -19.46 3.32
CA ASN A 122 -10.15 -19.84 2.08
C ASN A 122 -10.59 -18.58 1.28
N PHE A 123 -11.09 -18.77 0.07
CA PHE A 123 -11.47 -17.67 -0.82
C PHE A 123 -12.65 -16.81 -0.33
N LYS A 124 -13.37 -17.20 0.73
CA LYS A 124 -14.48 -16.43 1.32
C LYS A 124 -14.02 -15.56 2.49
N ASP A 125 -12.93 -15.94 3.10
CA ASP A 125 -12.40 -15.28 4.28
C ASP A 125 -11.27 -14.35 3.88
N VAL A 126 -11.36 -13.11 4.31
CA VAL A 126 -10.40 -12.05 4.02
C VAL A 126 -9.64 -11.71 5.30
N VAL A 127 -8.33 -11.70 5.23
CA VAL A 127 -7.47 -11.00 6.19
C VAL A 127 -6.39 -10.29 5.37
N SER A 128 -6.36 -8.98 5.47
CA SER A 128 -5.40 -8.14 4.75
C SER A 128 -4.75 -7.15 5.71
N PHE A 129 -3.44 -7.23 5.87
CA PHE A 129 -2.68 -6.21 6.57
C PHE A 129 -2.66 -4.93 5.72
N MET A 130 -2.96 -3.81 6.32
CA MET A 130 -3.10 -2.53 5.62
C MET A 130 -1.98 -1.55 5.96
N GLU A 131 -1.58 -1.48 7.24
CA GLU A 131 -0.53 -0.60 7.71
C GLU A 131 -0.02 -1.09 9.07
N PHE A 132 1.25 -0.87 9.39
CA PHE A 132 1.75 -1.10 10.76
C PHE A 132 1.28 0.00 11.71
N THR A 133 1.18 -0.33 13.01
CA THR A 133 1.06 0.67 14.05
C THR A 133 2.34 1.49 14.17
N PRO A 134 2.31 2.73 14.72
CA PRO A 134 3.48 3.62 14.79
C PRO A 134 4.75 3.02 15.42
N ASP A 135 4.58 2.00 16.26
CA ASP A 135 5.67 1.30 16.94
C ASP A 135 6.11 0.00 16.25
N ASN A 136 5.56 -0.29 15.05
CA ASN A 136 5.84 -1.48 14.23
C ASN A 136 5.54 -2.83 14.92
N LYS A 137 4.70 -2.85 15.98
CA LYS A 137 4.41 -4.08 16.73
C LYS A 137 3.13 -4.78 16.31
N GLU A 138 2.13 -4.00 15.89
CA GLU A 138 0.83 -4.46 15.47
C GLU A 138 0.51 -3.94 14.08
N VAL A 139 -0.57 -4.42 13.49
CA VAL A 139 -1.06 -3.96 12.19
C VAL A 139 -2.52 -3.53 12.27
N TYR A 140 -2.87 -2.53 11.50
CA TYR A 140 -4.24 -2.28 11.08
C TYR A 140 -4.57 -3.28 9.99
N ALA A 141 -5.63 -4.05 10.18
CA ALA A 141 -6.02 -5.09 9.23
C ALA A 141 -7.50 -5.04 8.90
N ALA A 142 -7.83 -5.38 7.67
CA ALA A 142 -9.19 -5.66 7.26
C ALA A 142 -9.46 -7.15 7.38
N THR A 143 -10.56 -7.55 8.03
CA THR A 143 -10.93 -8.96 8.18
C THR A 143 -12.44 -9.16 8.25
N ASN A 144 -12.90 -10.30 7.71
CA ASN A 144 -14.27 -10.79 7.87
C ASN A 144 -14.33 -12.14 8.61
N LEU A 145 -13.25 -12.57 9.28
CA LEU A 145 -13.24 -13.82 10.02
C LEU A 145 -14.36 -13.85 11.07
N GLY A 146 -15.27 -14.83 10.92
CA GLY A 146 -16.44 -14.95 11.78
C GLY A 146 -17.52 -13.87 11.60
N ARG A 147 -17.46 -13.08 10.52
CA ARG A 147 -18.37 -11.98 10.22
C ARG A 147 -18.88 -12.03 8.79
N ASP A 148 -20.00 -11.36 8.51
CA ASP A 148 -20.52 -11.17 7.17
C ASP A 148 -19.74 -10.07 6.40
N LYS A 149 -19.40 -8.97 7.09
CA LYS A 149 -18.70 -7.83 6.52
C LYS A 149 -17.25 -7.77 6.95
N THR A 150 -16.42 -7.24 6.06
CA THR A 150 -15.04 -6.88 6.40
C THR A 150 -15.02 -5.69 7.34
N VAL A 151 -14.33 -5.82 8.45
CA VAL A 151 -14.17 -4.79 9.49
C VAL A 151 -12.72 -4.36 9.60
N LEU A 152 -12.45 -3.20 10.21
CA LEU A 152 -11.12 -2.74 10.55
C LEU A 152 -10.78 -3.13 11.98
N VAL A 153 -9.67 -3.81 12.15
CA VAL A 153 -9.17 -4.26 13.45
C VAL A 153 -7.71 -3.85 13.65
N ARG A 154 -7.28 -3.83 14.90
CA ARG A 154 -5.88 -3.90 15.28
C ARG A 154 -5.55 -5.37 15.54
N MET A 155 -4.45 -5.86 14.98
CA MET A 155 -4.13 -7.28 14.94
C MET A 155 -2.65 -7.52 15.24
N ASN A 156 -2.34 -8.61 15.91
CA ASN A 156 -0.97 -9.08 16.07
C ASN A 156 -0.50 -9.73 14.75
N PRO A 157 0.54 -9.21 14.07
CA PRO A 157 0.96 -9.73 12.78
C PRO A 157 1.58 -11.13 12.85
N ALA A 158 2.12 -11.51 14.01
CA ALA A 158 2.80 -12.80 14.18
C ALA A 158 1.84 -13.98 14.43
N THR A 159 0.62 -13.69 14.91
CA THR A 159 -0.39 -14.70 15.27
C THR A 159 -1.73 -14.52 14.57
N CYS A 160 -1.94 -13.38 13.91
CA CYS A 160 -3.22 -12.92 13.36
C CYS A 160 -4.36 -12.89 14.42
N GLU A 161 -4.00 -12.74 15.70
CA GLU A 161 -4.97 -12.52 16.77
C GLU A 161 -5.53 -11.09 16.67
N GLU A 162 -6.86 -10.99 16.67
CA GLU A 162 -7.56 -9.71 16.76
C GLU A 162 -7.41 -9.13 18.17
N LEU A 163 -6.84 -7.94 18.28
CA LEU A 163 -6.60 -7.25 19.56
C LEU A 163 -7.70 -6.24 19.88
N GLU A 164 -8.22 -5.57 18.85
CA GLU A 164 -9.24 -4.54 18.99
C GLU A 164 -10.03 -4.35 17.70
N LEU A 165 -11.36 -4.28 17.81
CA LEU A 165 -12.23 -3.84 16.74
C LEU A 165 -12.23 -2.30 16.70
N LEU A 166 -11.75 -1.73 15.60
CA LEU A 166 -11.64 -0.26 15.44
C LEU A 166 -12.86 0.32 14.74
N TYR A 167 -13.38 -0.36 13.74
CA TYR A 167 -14.54 0.08 12.99
C TYR A 167 -15.24 -1.06 12.26
N GLU A 168 -16.56 -1.03 12.26
CA GLU A 168 -17.44 -1.88 11.47
C GLU A 168 -18.55 -1.06 10.82
N ASN A 169 -19.10 -1.56 9.71
CA ASN A 169 -20.24 -0.98 9.05
C ASN A 169 -21.26 -2.08 8.75
N GLU A 170 -22.52 -1.86 9.12
CA GLU A 170 -23.58 -2.86 8.96
C GLU A 170 -23.90 -3.19 7.49
N GLN A 171 -23.61 -2.26 6.57
CA GLN A 171 -24.02 -2.39 5.17
C GLN A 171 -22.88 -2.63 4.20
N TYR A 172 -21.65 -2.17 4.52
CA TYR A 172 -20.54 -2.12 3.58
C TYR A 172 -19.26 -2.69 4.15
N ASP A 173 -18.50 -3.33 3.28
CA ASP A 173 -17.16 -3.81 3.59
C ASP A 173 -16.16 -2.66 3.68
N ILE A 174 -15.18 -2.80 4.55
CA ILE A 174 -14.01 -1.93 4.60
C ILE A 174 -13.19 -2.14 3.32
N ALA A 175 -12.83 -1.05 2.64
CA ALA A 175 -12.02 -1.08 1.42
C ALA A 175 -10.58 -0.60 1.64
N SER A 176 -10.41 0.49 2.41
CA SER A 176 -9.08 1.06 2.65
C SER A 176 -9.05 1.94 3.89
N ILE A 177 -7.84 2.30 4.32
CA ILE A 177 -7.59 3.27 5.38
C ILE A 177 -6.81 4.47 4.84
N SER A 178 -6.87 5.59 5.55
CA SER A 178 -5.91 6.69 5.41
C SER A 178 -5.07 6.76 6.68
N TYR A 179 -3.77 6.74 6.49
CA TYR A 179 -2.79 6.85 7.56
C TYR A 179 -1.87 8.05 7.28
N SER A 180 -1.54 8.83 8.29
CA SER A 180 -0.55 9.90 8.19
C SER A 180 0.80 9.39 8.69
N ARG A 181 1.76 9.24 7.79
CA ARG A 181 3.13 8.86 8.17
C ARG A 181 3.78 9.95 9.01
N LYS A 182 3.56 11.22 8.68
CA LYS A 182 4.07 12.35 9.46
C LYS A 182 3.51 12.41 10.88
N ARG A 183 2.18 12.30 11.02
CA ARG A 183 1.51 12.35 12.32
C ARG A 183 1.50 11.00 13.05
N LYS A 184 1.97 9.94 12.37
CA LYS A 184 2.02 8.55 12.85
C LYS A 184 0.70 8.07 13.42
N LYS A 185 -0.40 8.29 12.68
CA LYS A 185 -1.73 7.90 13.13
C LYS A 185 -2.69 7.55 12.01
N LEU A 186 -3.62 6.67 12.34
CA LEU A 186 -4.78 6.37 11.51
C LEU A 186 -5.73 7.58 11.46
N LEU A 187 -6.09 8.01 10.25
CA LEU A 187 -6.91 9.20 10.03
C LEU A 187 -8.37 8.86 9.77
N SER A 188 -8.61 7.89 8.91
CA SER A 188 -9.96 7.51 8.51
C SER A 188 -9.98 6.11 7.92
N VAL A 189 -11.17 5.53 7.87
CA VAL A 189 -11.47 4.29 7.16
C VAL A 189 -12.52 4.57 6.08
N TYR A 190 -12.38 3.87 4.97
CA TYR A 190 -13.24 4.00 3.81
C TYR A 190 -13.95 2.68 3.54
N CYS A 191 -15.27 2.75 3.32
CA CYS A 191 -16.10 1.64 2.89
C CYS A 191 -16.62 1.88 1.48
N THR A 192 -16.75 0.82 0.69
CA THR A 192 -17.35 0.88 -0.63
C THR A 192 -18.86 1.00 -0.53
N GLY A 193 -19.39 2.23 -0.59
CA GLY A 193 -20.82 2.49 -0.58
C GLY A 193 -21.47 2.24 -1.95
N HIS A 194 -22.81 2.11 -1.98
CA HIS A 194 -23.56 1.81 -3.20
C HIS A 194 -23.52 2.96 -4.23
N LYS A 195 -23.67 4.21 -3.79
CA LYS A 195 -23.65 5.41 -4.67
C LYS A 195 -22.52 6.35 -4.35
N GLU A 196 -22.26 6.54 -3.08
CA GLU A 196 -21.16 7.36 -2.60
C GLU A 196 -20.36 6.56 -1.58
N PRO A 197 -19.03 6.81 -1.52
CA PRO A 197 -18.19 6.21 -0.50
C PRO A 197 -18.60 6.63 0.90
N VAL A 198 -18.59 5.69 1.81
CA VAL A 198 -18.78 5.94 3.23
C VAL A 198 -17.40 6.04 3.89
N ARG A 199 -17.17 7.12 4.61
CA ARG A 199 -15.91 7.34 5.33
C ARG A 199 -16.20 7.64 6.80
N HIS A 200 -15.49 6.96 7.68
CA HIS A 200 -15.44 7.27 9.09
C HIS A 200 -14.09 7.89 9.44
N TYR A 201 -14.10 8.95 10.23
CA TYR A 201 -12.91 9.69 10.61
C TYR A 201 -12.55 9.42 12.07
N PHE A 202 -11.31 8.98 12.30
CA PHE A 202 -10.70 8.87 13.62
C PHE A 202 -10.04 10.19 14.03
N ASP A 203 -9.78 11.06 13.05
CA ASP A 203 -9.09 12.34 13.22
C ASP A 203 -9.98 13.51 12.81
N ALA A 204 -10.24 14.41 13.75
CA ALA A 204 -11.12 15.55 13.53
C ALA A 204 -10.52 16.59 12.57
N GLU A 205 -9.19 16.72 12.50
CA GLU A 205 -8.52 17.64 11.58
C GLU A 205 -8.64 17.14 10.15
N GLU A 206 -8.48 15.82 9.94
CA GLU A 206 -8.71 15.18 8.66
C GLU A 206 -10.15 15.36 8.19
N GLN A 207 -11.14 15.15 9.08
CA GLN A 207 -12.53 15.40 8.76
C GLN A 207 -12.76 16.86 8.33
N ALA A 208 -12.30 17.82 9.13
CA ALA A 208 -12.45 19.24 8.82
C ALA A 208 -11.75 19.63 7.50
N PHE A 209 -10.60 19.03 7.20
CA PHE A 209 -9.91 19.20 5.93
C PHE A 209 -10.75 18.70 4.75
N ARG A 210 -11.27 17.50 4.84
CA ARG A 210 -12.14 16.91 3.80
C ARG A 210 -13.44 17.71 3.61
N ASP A 211 -14.02 18.18 4.68
CA ASP A 211 -15.23 19.02 4.62
C ASP A 211 -14.96 20.36 3.91
N ARG A 212 -13.81 20.99 4.17
CA ARG A 212 -13.38 22.18 3.40
C ARG A 212 -13.20 21.90 1.92
N LEU A 213 -12.56 20.78 1.56
CA LEU A 213 -12.41 20.37 0.16
C LEU A 213 -13.78 20.14 -0.50
N LYS A 214 -14.68 19.45 0.17
CA LYS A 214 -16.05 19.21 -0.33
C LYS A 214 -16.83 20.50 -0.50
N ALA A 215 -16.71 21.44 0.42
CA ALA A 215 -17.34 22.75 0.31
C ALA A 215 -16.79 23.58 -0.87
N HIS A 216 -15.50 23.44 -1.17
CA HIS A 216 -14.87 24.13 -2.30
C HIS A 216 -15.25 23.52 -3.65
N PHE A 217 -15.54 22.22 -3.71
CA PHE A 217 -15.93 21.49 -4.91
C PHE A 217 -17.24 20.72 -4.71
N PRO A 218 -18.40 21.42 -4.53
CA PRO A 218 -19.67 20.80 -4.07
C PRO A 218 -20.20 19.72 -5.00
N ASP A 219 -20.00 19.85 -6.32
CA ASP A 219 -20.52 18.93 -7.34
C ASP A 219 -19.50 17.91 -7.83
N ARG A 220 -18.40 17.72 -7.10
CA ARG A 220 -17.32 16.83 -7.51
C ARG A 220 -16.99 15.79 -6.45
N ARG A 221 -16.56 14.62 -6.91
CA ARG A 221 -15.87 13.66 -6.08
C ARG A 221 -14.43 14.13 -5.89
N ILE A 222 -13.96 14.08 -4.65
CA ILE A 222 -12.63 14.53 -4.27
C ILE A 222 -11.79 13.34 -3.86
N GLY A 223 -10.64 13.17 -4.50
CA GLY A 223 -9.58 12.25 -4.11
C GLY A 223 -8.31 13.03 -3.78
N ILE A 224 -7.62 12.66 -2.72
CA ILE A 224 -6.23 13.07 -2.53
C ILE A 224 -5.40 12.04 -3.27
N ALA A 225 -4.70 12.50 -4.29
CA ALA A 225 -3.86 11.65 -5.14
C ALA A 225 -2.46 11.51 -4.54
N ASP A 226 -1.96 12.59 -3.90
CA ASP A 226 -0.63 12.62 -3.30
C ASP A 226 -0.49 13.78 -2.32
N SER A 227 0.58 13.79 -1.51
CA SER A 227 0.97 14.89 -0.63
C SER A 227 2.49 15.02 -0.54
N ASP A 228 2.97 16.18 -0.12
CA ASP A 228 4.37 16.30 0.30
C ASP A 228 4.60 15.60 1.63
N LYS A 229 5.87 15.28 1.93
CA LYS A 229 6.28 14.59 3.17
C LYS A 229 5.81 15.33 4.43
N GLU A 230 5.70 16.66 4.35
CA GLU A 230 5.24 17.50 5.46
C GLU A 230 3.72 17.59 5.57
N GLU A 231 2.97 16.94 4.66
CA GLU A 231 1.50 16.98 4.59
C GLU A 231 0.95 18.42 4.60
N THR A 232 1.68 19.34 3.94
CA THR A 232 1.30 20.76 3.82
C THR A 232 0.78 21.11 2.44
N ARG A 233 1.10 20.30 1.44
CA ARG A 233 0.65 20.43 0.06
C ARG A 233 0.05 19.12 -0.39
N TYR A 234 -1.08 19.21 -1.05
CA TYR A 234 -1.82 18.05 -1.53
C TYR A 234 -2.11 18.17 -3.01
N LEU A 235 -1.92 17.07 -3.74
CA LEU A 235 -2.43 16.93 -5.09
C LEU A 235 -3.85 16.35 -4.99
N VAL A 236 -4.84 17.19 -5.34
CA VAL A 236 -6.25 16.85 -5.18
C VAL A 236 -6.89 16.62 -6.55
N TYR A 237 -7.43 15.45 -6.75
CA TYR A 237 -8.29 15.17 -7.90
C TYR A 237 -9.73 15.59 -7.60
N ALA A 238 -10.34 16.35 -8.52
CA ALA A 238 -11.74 16.76 -8.46
C ALA A 238 -12.45 16.41 -9.75
N GLY A 239 -13.38 15.47 -9.73
CA GLY A 239 -14.10 14.99 -10.90
C GLY A 239 -15.48 14.47 -10.60
N ASN A 240 -16.28 14.21 -11.66
CA ASN A 240 -17.56 13.53 -11.59
C ASN A 240 -17.80 12.73 -12.88
N ASP A 241 -18.96 12.08 -12.98
CA ASP A 241 -19.39 11.30 -14.16
C ASP A 241 -19.62 12.11 -15.44
N ARG A 242 -19.66 13.44 -15.36
CA ARG A 242 -19.89 14.35 -16.49
C ARG A 242 -18.66 15.12 -16.92
N THR A 243 -17.58 15.06 -16.19
CA THR A 243 -16.34 15.78 -16.47
C THR A 243 -15.13 14.88 -16.36
N ARG A 244 -14.10 15.18 -17.15
CA ARG A 244 -12.82 14.44 -17.11
C ARG A 244 -12.11 14.55 -15.77
N GLY A 245 -12.52 15.48 -14.91
CA GLY A 245 -11.81 15.84 -13.70
C GLY A 245 -10.57 16.68 -13.97
N ALA A 246 -9.97 17.16 -12.89
CA ALA A 246 -8.72 17.94 -12.89
C ALA A 246 -7.94 17.68 -11.58
N TYR A 247 -6.65 17.94 -11.63
CA TYR A 247 -5.77 17.98 -10.46
C TYR A 247 -5.47 19.44 -10.09
#